data_bd57d3e5f1f6dd290cee16558399ad21
#
_entry.id   bd57d3e5f1f6dd290cee16558399ad21
#
_cell.length_a   1.000
_cell.length_b   1.000
_cell.length_c   1.000
_cell.angle_alpha   90.00
_cell.angle_beta   90.00
_cell.angle_gamma   90.00
#
_symmetry.space_group_name_H-M   'P 1'
#
loop_
_entity.id
_entity.type
_entity.pdbx_description
1 polymer ?
#
loop_
_entity_poly.entity_id
_entity_poly.type
_entity_poly.pdbx_seq_one_letter_code
_entity_poly.pdbx_strand_id
1 'polypeptide(L)'
;MLSRLLPLLLVSLVTSPLLAQSPSQSPEPEASIQSLLDRVQQLESRIAELEDHERKQATTSPPADSSLQTGTGRKSVEAGATPAPAPHSEHMGSPTEVREAEVHYPSLQIRGFGDVDFQATDQKGSVSGFDLGQFVLHFASPLSQKVSYFAEVSFTAKPDTYELNVERTIIRYDYNDYFKMSFGKYHTPIGYWNTAFHHGAWLQTTIARPEIVKFGGTFIPVHFVGLQAEGNIPSGNLGLGYNLGLGNGRNSNFSRAGDSGDVNDNRAWVANLFARPARLYGLEVGGSYYRDELTSQPGINFREWIAGGYVTWTKGRPELLAEYENVHHRSLQTSQTFNTTGYYVQLAYRLPWQESKWKPYYRFEYIHRPALEPVWDITGTSSVIDLVGSLVGVRYDITNYAAFKGEYRNFRQGVGEPRVGGAFFQTAFTF
;
A
#
# COMPACT_ATOMS: atom_id res chain seq x y z
N MET A 1 -51.57 36.24 0.39
CA MET A 1 -51.74 36.24 1.85
C MET A 1 -50.53 35.60 2.49
N LEU A 2 -49.87 36.35 3.40
CA LEU A 2 -48.78 36.05 4.33
C LEU A 2 -47.44 35.50 3.71
N SER A 3 -46.49 36.30 3.42
CA SER A 3 -45.40 37.02 4.11
C SER A 3 -44.93 36.35 5.42
N ARG A 4 -43.67 35.80 5.42
CA ARG A 4 -42.81 35.83 6.63
C ARG A 4 -41.34 35.97 6.21
N LEU A 5 -40.78 37.03 6.73
CA LEU A 5 -39.48 37.62 6.77
C LEU A 5 -38.40 36.65 7.32
N LEU A 6 -37.26 36.68 6.65
CA LEU A 6 -35.97 36.20 7.17
C LEU A 6 -35.12 37.42 7.55
N PRO A 7 -34.47 37.50 8.71
CA PRO A 7 -33.58 38.60 9.03
C PRO A 7 -32.19 38.40 8.42
N LEU A 8 -31.73 39.43 7.70
CA LEU A 8 -30.34 39.64 7.30
C LEU A 8 -29.46 39.85 8.56
N LEU A 9 -28.41 39.04 8.69
CA LEU A 9 -27.30 39.34 9.60
C LEU A 9 -26.20 40.07 8.81
N LEU A 10 -26.11 41.41 9.07
CA LEU A 10 -25.01 42.25 8.60
C LEU A 10 -23.76 41.89 9.42
N VAL A 11 -22.72 41.38 8.77
CA VAL A 11 -21.37 41.31 9.33
C VAL A 11 -20.58 42.51 8.78
N SER A 12 -20.30 43.48 9.66
CA SER A 12 -19.48 44.65 9.40
C SER A 12 -18.00 44.22 9.16
N LEU A 13 -17.49 44.49 7.97
CA LEU A 13 -16.05 44.45 7.67
C LEU A 13 -15.36 45.63 8.38
N VAL A 14 -14.51 45.31 9.35
CA VAL A 14 -13.52 46.23 9.89
C VAL A 14 -12.24 46.07 9.03
N THR A 15 -11.96 47.09 8.22
CA THR A 15 -10.73 47.23 7.48
C THR A 15 -9.65 47.80 8.42
N SER A 16 -8.68 46.96 8.80
CA SER A 16 -7.44 47.44 9.44
C SER A 16 -6.34 47.61 8.38
N PRO A 17 -5.53 48.66 8.46
CA PRO A 17 -4.45 48.86 7.48
C PRO A 17 -3.32 47.90 7.66
N LEU A 18 -2.89 47.27 6.57
CA LEU A 18 -1.68 46.43 6.48
C LEU A 18 -0.45 47.35 6.72
N LEU A 19 0.19 47.19 7.86
CA LEU A 19 1.55 47.62 8.08
C LEU A 19 2.46 46.59 7.39
N ALA A 20 3.24 47.03 6.40
CA ALA A 20 4.25 46.25 5.73
C ALA A 20 5.31 45.78 6.74
N GLN A 21 5.34 44.51 7.05
CA GLN A 21 6.45 43.88 7.76
C GLN A 21 7.57 43.59 6.75
N SER A 22 8.76 44.05 7.08
CA SER A 22 10.00 43.75 6.39
C SER A 22 10.24 42.23 6.37
N PRO A 23 10.86 41.67 5.32
CA PRO A 23 11.13 40.24 5.25
C PRO A 23 12.10 39.84 6.39
N SER A 24 11.64 38.95 7.28
CA SER A 24 12.49 38.30 8.24
C SER A 24 13.52 37.45 7.49
N GLN A 25 14.78 37.74 7.70
CA GLN A 25 15.91 36.94 7.21
C GLN A 25 15.74 35.50 7.70
N SER A 26 15.67 34.55 6.76
CA SER A 26 15.77 33.14 7.05
C SER A 26 17.14 32.88 7.70
N PRO A 27 17.24 32.04 8.76
CA PRO A 27 18.54 31.71 9.36
C PRO A 27 19.43 31.04 8.29
N GLU A 28 20.70 31.44 8.28
CA GLU A 28 21.68 30.93 7.35
C GLU A 28 21.80 29.39 7.42
N PRO A 29 21.98 28.69 6.29
CA PRO A 29 22.08 27.22 6.27
C PRO A 29 23.18 26.64 7.15
N GLU A 30 24.26 27.37 7.37
CA GLU A 30 25.40 26.96 8.21
C GLU A 30 25.02 26.84 9.70
N ALA A 31 24.21 27.74 10.24
CA ALA A 31 23.74 27.65 11.62
C ALA A 31 22.83 26.44 11.88
N SER A 32 22.08 26.04 10.84
CA SER A 32 21.23 24.84 10.90
C SER A 32 22.05 23.54 10.87
N ILE A 33 23.12 23.48 10.07
CA ILE A 33 24.03 22.32 9.99
C ILE A 33 24.81 22.17 11.29
N GLN A 34 25.32 23.25 11.86
CA GLN A 34 26.05 23.20 13.13
C GLN A 34 25.15 22.67 14.28
N SER A 35 23.89 23.15 14.34
CA SER A 35 22.92 22.67 15.31
C SER A 35 22.61 21.17 15.16
N LEU A 36 22.59 20.67 13.94
CA LEU A 36 22.41 19.21 13.69
C LEU A 36 23.64 18.41 14.08
N LEU A 37 24.84 18.90 13.82
CA LEU A 37 26.09 18.25 14.22
C LEU A 37 26.19 18.16 15.75
N ASP A 38 25.88 19.25 16.46
CA ASP A 38 25.86 19.27 17.93
C ASP A 38 24.85 18.26 18.49
N ARG A 39 23.72 18.12 17.84
CA ARG A 39 22.69 17.14 18.22
C ARG A 39 23.13 15.69 18.00
N VAL A 40 23.81 15.42 16.88
CA VAL A 40 24.39 14.09 16.58
C VAL A 40 25.43 13.74 17.66
N GLN A 41 26.34 14.66 17.98
CA GLN A 41 27.37 14.43 18.98
C GLN A 41 26.79 14.21 20.39
N GLN A 42 25.70 14.90 20.74
CA GLN A 42 24.94 14.65 21.97
C GLN A 42 24.32 13.26 22.02
N LEU A 43 23.75 12.79 20.89
CA LEU A 43 23.16 11.46 20.80
C LEU A 43 24.21 10.36 20.87
N GLU A 44 25.37 10.52 20.23
CA GLU A 44 26.50 9.57 20.32
C GLU A 44 27.01 9.43 21.72
N SER A 45 27.16 10.55 22.48
CA SER A 45 27.56 10.53 23.89
C SER A 45 26.54 9.77 24.74
N ARG A 46 25.27 9.94 24.47
CA ARG A 46 24.19 9.25 25.20
C ARG A 46 24.14 7.75 24.92
N ILE A 47 24.44 7.34 23.69
CA ILE A 47 24.56 5.91 23.32
C ILE A 47 25.75 5.29 24.09
N ALA A 48 26.90 5.94 24.10
CA ALA A 48 28.07 5.44 24.82
C ALA A 48 27.81 5.28 26.35
N GLU A 49 27.06 6.21 26.95
CA GLU A 49 26.66 6.09 28.37
C GLU A 49 25.72 4.87 28.60
N LEU A 50 24.78 4.63 27.70
CA LEU A 50 23.85 3.50 27.81
C LEU A 50 24.58 2.16 27.64
N GLU A 51 25.48 2.05 26.68
CA GLU A 51 26.28 0.85 26.45
C GLU A 51 27.21 0.54 27.66
N ASP A 52 27.77 1.55 28.29
CA ASP A 52 28.60 1.37 29.52
C ASP A 52 27.72 0.92 30.71
N HIS A 53 26.49 1.43 30.79
CA HIS A 53 25.52 1.02 31.81
C HIS A 53 25.10 -0.44 31.65
N GLU A 54 24.80 -0.88 30.40
CA GLU A 54 24.47 -2.27 30.10
C GLU A 54 25.66 -3.21 30.39
N ARG A 55 26.88 -2.80 30.05
CA ARG A 55 28.09 -3.57 30.33
C ARG A 55 28.33 -3.75 31.84
N LYS A 56 28.04 -2.73 32.64
CA LYS A 56 28.13 -2.80 34.11
C LYS A 56 27.04 -3.68 34.74
N GLN A 57 25.84 -3.70 34.17
CA GLN A 57 24.76 -4.61 34.60
C GLN A 57 25.06 -6.07 34.26
N ALA A 58 25.63 -6.34 33.07
CA ALA A 58 26.01 -7.68 32.66
C ALA A 58 27.10 -8.31 33.52
N THR A 59 27.96 -7.49 34.15
CA THR A 59 29.04 -7.95 35.04
C THR A 59 28.62 -8.17 36.50
N THR A 60 27.39 -7.78 36.88
CA THR A 60 26.89 -7.90 38.27
C THR A 60 25.91 -9.06 38.48
N SER A 61 25.65 -9.90 37.48
CA SER A 61 24.85 -11.11 37.66
C SER A 61 25.70 -12.29 38.13
N PRO A 62 25.35 -12.97 39.24
CA PRO A 62 26.13 -14.12 39.74
C PRO A 62 25.95 -15.34 38.80
N PRO A 63 26.95 -16.23 38.70
CA PRO A 63 26.88 -17.40 37.83
C PRO A 63 25.83 -18.40 38.34
N ALA A 64 24.97 -18.83 37.44
CA ALA A 64 24.01 -19.90 37.71
C ALA A 64 24.73 -21.25 37.81
N ASP A 65 24.53 -21.90 38.93
CA ASP A 65 25.08 -23.19 39.32
C ASP A 65 24.55 -24.31 38.43
N SER A 66 25.44 -25.11 37.87
CA SER A 66 25.12 -26.27 37.04
C SER A 66 24.96 -27.49 37.90
N SER A 67 23.75 -28.00 38.10
CA SER A 67 23.53 -29.36 38.56
C SER A 67 22.76 -30.18 37.55
N LEU A 68 23.44 -31.17 37.01
CA LEU A 68 22.90 -32.26 36.21
C LEU A 68 21.84 -33.05 37.01
N GLN A 69 20.67 -33.28 36.38
CA GLN A 69 19.88 -34.47 36.62
C GLN A 69 19.37 -35.06 35.31
N THR A 70 19.85 -36.28 35.06
CA THR A 70 19.38 -37.22 34.04
C THR A 70 17.98 -37.72 34.38
N GLY A 71 17.06 -37.59 33.41
CA GLY A 71 15.71 -38.19 33.50
C GLY A 71 15.19 -38.50 32.09
N THR A 72 15.26 -39.79 31.76
CA THR A 72 14.72 -40.38 30.52
C THR A 72 13.19 -40.25 30.47
N GLY A 73 12.68 -39.64 29.38
CA GLY A 73 11.25 -39.59 29.08
C GLY A 73 10.99 -39.17 27.65
N ARG A 74 11.03 -40.16 26.76
CA ARG A 74 10.70 -40.02 25.35
C ARG A 74 9.22 -39.74 25.18
N LYS A 75 8.83 -38.50 24.83
CA LYS A 75 7.53 -38.19 24.19
C LYS A 75 7.82 -37.37 22.95
N SER A 76 7.48 -37.99 21.81
CA SER A 76 7.42 -37.36 20.49
C SER A 76 6.48 -36.18 20.54
N VAL A 77 6.99 -34.97 20.36
CA VAL A 77 6.20 -33.78 20.07
C VAL A 77 6.30 -33.55 18.58
N GLU A 78 5.16 -33.69 17.91
CA GLU A 78 4.98 -33.28 16.51
C GLU A 78 5.50 -31.86 16.33
N ALA A 79 6.39 -31.69 15.36
CA ALA A 79 6.84 -30.39 14.92
C ALA A 79 5.66 -29.67 14.28
N GLY A 80 5.01 -28.82 15.04
CA GLY A 80 4.02 -27.88 14.54
C GLY A 80 4.67 -26.99 13.51
N ALA A 81 4.17 -27.04 12.29
CA ALA A 81 4.55 -26.13 11.21
C ALA A 81 4.37 -24.68 11.69
N THR A 82 5.44 -23.93 11.71
CA THR A 82 5.42 -22.50 11.95
C THR A 82 4.54 -21.86 10.86
N PRO A 83 3.45 -21.15 11.19
CA PRO A 83 2.61 -20.54 10.17
C PRO A 83 3.42 -19.52 9.39
N ALA A 84 3.33 -19.58 8.06
CA ALA A 84 3.84 -18.52 7.21
C ALA A 84 3.28 -17.17 7.71
N PRO A 85 4.08 -16.09 7.74
CA PRO A 85 3.60 -14.80 8.17
C PRO A 85 2.39 -14.43 7.32
N ALA A 86 1.30 -14.12 8.01
CA ALA A 86 0.08 -13.65 7.36
C ALA A 86 0.41 -12.45 6.49
N PRO A 87 -0.21 -12.27 5.31
CA PRO A 87 -0.16 -11.01 4.63
C PRO A 87 -0.61 -9.95 5.66
N HIS A 88 0.21 -8.94 5.83
CA HIS A 88 -0.15 -7.84 6.70
C HIS A 88 -1.42 -7.22 6.12
N SER A 89 -2.59 -7.70 6.58
CA SER A 89 -3.76 -6.87 6.55
C SER A 89 -3.35 -5.59 7.26
N GLU A 90 -3.76 -4.45 6.78
CA GLU A 90 -3.52 -3.13 7.40
C GLU A 90 -4.08 -3.04 8.84
N HIS A 91 -4.48 -4.16 9.41
CA HIS A 91 -4.79 -4.34 10.79
C HIS A 91 -3.49 -4.38 11.59
N MET A 92 -3.12 -3.25 12.16
CA MET A 92 -2.33 -3.29 13.38
C MET A 92 -3.11 -4.19 14.36
N GLY A 93 -2.63 -5.42 14.55
CA GLY A 93 -3.26 -6.36 15.46
C GLY A 93 -3.54 -5.68 16.79
N SER A 94 -4.76 -5.85 17.30
CA SER A 94 -5.07 -5.47 18.68
C SER A 94 -3.97 -6.03 19.58
N PRO A 95 -3.41 -5.23 20.47
CA PRO A 95 -2.49 -5.73 21.48
C PRO A 95 -3.28 -6.56 22.51
N THR A 96 -3.50 -7.82 22.19
CA THR A 96 -4.06 -8.78 23.14
C THR A 96 -2.87 -9.45 23.82
N GLU A 97 -2.70 -9.15 25.08
CA GLU A 97 -1.77 -9.77 26.03
C GLU A 97 -0.26 -9.51 25.82
N VAL A 98 0.14 -8.26 25.91
CA VAL A 98 1.42 -7.95 26.52
C VAL A 98 1.13 -7.58 27.97
N ARG A 99 1.69 -8.36 28.94
CA ARG A 99 1.78 -7.97 30.33
C ARG A 99 2.12 -6.48 30.41
N GLU A 100 1.50 -5.78 31.34
CA GLU A 100 1.67 -4.37 31.72
C GLU A 100 3.16 -3.94 31.84
N ALA A 101 3.88 -3.93 30.73
CA ALA A 101 4.98 -3.01 30.59
C ALA A 101 4.31 -1.67 30.31
N GLU A 102 4.57 -0.65 31.10
CA GLU A 102 4.10 0.71 30.88
C GLU A 102 4.33 1.07 29.41
N VAL A 103 3.27 1.10 28.63
CA VAL A 103 3.36 1.49 27.22
C VAL A 103 3.62 2.99 27.22
N HIS A 104 4.89 3.37 27.06
CA HIS A 104 5.24 4.77 26.88
C HIS A 104 4.74 5.26 25.52
N TYR A 105 3.91 6.29 25.52
CA TYR A 105 3.46 6.95 24.31
C TYR A 105 4.26 8.25 24.09
N PRO A 106 4.64 8.57 22.83
CA PRO A 106 4.59 7.75 21.63
C PRO A 106 5.73 6.70 21.58
N SER A 107 5.50 5.57 20.89
CA SER A 107 6.50 4.52 20.69
C SER A 107 6.69 4.27 19.19
N LEU A 108 7.81 4.73 18.63
CA LEU A 108 8.08 4.62 17.20
C LEU A 108 8.63 3.23 16.86
N GLN A 109 8.01 2.59 15.87
CA GLN A 109 8.48 1.36 15.24
C GLN A 109 8.80 1.64 13.78
N ILE A 110 9.96 1.17 13.32
CA ILE A 110 10.39 1.30 11.93
C ILE A 110 10.56 -0.11 11.36
N ARG A 111 10.04 -0.32 10.16
CA ARG A 111 10.22 -1.53 9.36
C ARG A 111 10.48 -1.12 7.92
N GLY A 112 11.09 -2.00 7.14
CA GLY A 112 11.40 -1.67 5.76
C GLY A 112 11.31 -2.86 4.83
N PHE A 113 11.24 -2.53 3.55
CA PHE A 113 11.30 -3.47 2.43
C PHE A 113 12.30 -2.97 1.40
N GLY A 114 12.93 -3.90 0.70
CA GLY A 114 13.77 -3.57 -0.44
C GLY A 114 13.81 -4.70 -1.43
N ASP A 115 14.15 -4.36 -2.65
CA ASP A 115 14.33 -5.33 -3.73
C ASP A 115 15.44 -4.90 -4.69
N VAL A 116 16.05 -5.91 -5.31
CA VAL A 116 17.01 -5.76 -6.41
C VAL A 116 16.53 -6.65 -7.54
N ASP A 117 16.41 -6.09 -8.71
CA ASP A 117 15.82 -6.70 -9.88
C ASP A 117 16.84 -6.92 -11.00
N PHE A 118 16.58 -7.88 -11.86
CA PHE A 118 17.21 -8.06 -13.16
C PHE A 118 16.14 -8.33 -14.19
N GLN A 119 16.25 -7.70 -15.37
CA GLN A 119 15.33 -7.91 -16.47
C GLN A 119 16.05 -8.11 -17.80
N ALA A 120 15.48 -8.98 -18.62
CA ALA A 120 15.87 -9.16 -20.02
C ALA A 120 14.63 -9.51 -20.85
N THR A 121 14.35 -8.71 -21.90
CA THR A 121 13.19 -8.91 -22.77
C THR A 121 13.62 -9.03 -24.23
N ASP A 122 12.77 -9.64 -25.06
CA ASP A 122 12.94 -9.71 -26.51
C ASP A 122 12.36 -8.49 -27.24
N GLN A 123 11.88 -7.47 -26.51
CA GLN A 123 11.40 -6.24 -27.09
C GLN A 123 12.52 -5.52 -27.83
N LYS A 124 12.29 -5.17 -29.11
CA LYS A 124 13.28 -4.47 -29.93
C LYS A 124 13.73 -3.16 -29.27
N GLY A 125 15.04 -3.03 -29.08
CA GLY A 125 15.65 -1.84 -28.46
C GLY A 125 15.67 -1.87 -26.93
N SER A 126 15.18 -2.92 -26.28
CA SER A 126 15.35 -3.08 -24.83
C SER A 126 16.80 -3.41 -24.49
N VAL A 127 17.22 -2.99 -23.30
CA VAL A 127 18.53 -3.30 -22.73
C VAL A 127 18.27 -4.13 -21.45
N SER A 128 19.00 -5.25 -21.34
CA SER A 128 18.97 -6.05 -20.13
C SER A 128 19.85 -5.41 -19.05
N GLY A 129 19.46 -5.51 -17.80
CA GLY A 129 20.25 -4.94 -16.72
C GLY A 129 19.70 -5.22 -15.33
N PHE A 130 20.51 -4.80 -14.36
CA PHE A 130 20.10 -4.77 -12.96
C PHE A 130 19.53 -3.42 -12.61
N ASP A 131 18.48 -3.43 -11.80
CA ASP A 131 17.85 -2.25 -11.23
C ASP A 131 17.78 -2.38 -9.70
N LEU A 132 18.03 -1.28 -9.00
CA LEU A 132 17.55 -1.14 -7.63
C LEU A 132 16.04 -0.91 -7.73
N GLY A 133 15.25 -1.79 -7.13
CA GLY A 133 13.81 -1.65 -7.10
C GLY A 133 13.36 -0.52 -6.19
N GLN A 134 12.52 -0.83 -5.21
CA GLN A 134 12.09 0.15 -4.23
C GLN A 134 12.71 -0.11 -2.87
N PHE A 135 13.09 0.96 -2.18
CA PHE A 135 13.37 0.94 -0.76
C PHE A 135 12.23 1.66 -0.04
N VAL A 136 11.52 0.95 0.83
CA VAL A 136 10.29 1.43 1.48
C VAL A 136 10.47 1.39 2.98
N LEU A 137 10.13 2.50 3.66
CA LEU A 137 10.14 2.61 5.12
C LEU A 137 8.72 2.81 5.64
N HIS A 138 8.36 1.99 6.62
CA HIS A 138 7.15 2.11 7.42
C HIS A 138 7.49 2.68 8.79
N PHE A 139 6.75 3.69 9.19
CA PHE A 139 6.80 4.30 10.51
C PHE A 139 5.46 4.10 11.19
N ALA A 140 5.42 3.37 12.28
CA ALA A 140 4.20 3.14 13.05
C ALA A 140 4.40 3.63 14.48
N SER A 141 3.44 4.38 15.02
CA SER A 141 3.49 4.85 16.39
C SER A 141 2.10 4.86 17.02
N PRO A 142 1.86 4.09 18.08
CA PRO A 142 0.73 4.33 18.95
C PRO A 142 0.93 5.68 19.66
N LEU A 143 -0.06 6.57 19.56
CA LEU A 143 -0.07 7.88 20.20
C LEU A 143 -0.88 7.86 21.51
N SER A 144 -1.80 6.90 21.63
CA SER A 144 -2.56 6.57 22.82
C SER A 144 -3.13 5.15 22.67
N GLN A 145 -3.93 4.69 23.63
CA GLN A 145 -4.63 3.38 23.54
C GLN A 145 -5.56 3.28 22.32
N LYS A 146 -6.08 4.42 21.82
CA LYS A 146 -7.05 4.45 20.72
C LYS A 146 -6.59 5.24 19.50
N VAL A 147 -5.48 5.95 19.60
CA VAL A 147 -4.97 6.78 18.50
C VAL A 147 -3.63 6.24 18.05
N SER A 148 -3.48 6.04 16.75
CA SER A 148 -2.24 5.61 16.14
C SER A 148 -1.88 6.46 14.93
N TYR A 149 -0.59 6.56 14.66
CA TYR A 149 -0.02 7.17 13.48
C TYR A 149 0.70 6.11 12.65
N PHE A 150 0.55 6.20 11.33
CA PHE A 150 1.29 5.38 10.38
C PHE A 150 1.75 6.24 9.21
N ALA A 151 3.00 6.07 8.78
CA ALA A 151 3.51 6.63 7.54
C ALA A 151 4.28 5.61 6.74
N GLU A 152 4.29 5.78 5.44
CA GLU A 152 5.03 4.99 4.48
C GLU A 152 5.71 5.90 3.48
N VAL A 153 7.02 5.72 3.33
CA VAL A 153 7.85 6.50 2.41
C VAL A 153 8.60 5.53 1.49
N SER A 154 8.49 5.75 0.21
CA SER A 154 9.20 4.99 -0.82
C SER A 154 10.31 5.80 -1.46
N PHE A 155 11.43 5.13 -1.74
CA PHE A 155 12.55 5.61 -2.54
C PHE A 155 12.66 4.70 -3.75
N THR A 156 12.49 5.26 -4.94
CA THR A 156 12.58 4.52 -6.20
C THR A 156 13.76 5.02 -7.01
N ALA A 157 14.65 4.12 -7.42
CA ALA A 157 15.76 4.48 -8.30
C ALA A 157 15.23 4.91 -9.67
N LYS A 158 15.85 5.95 -10.23
CA LYS A 158 15.63 6.45 -11.59
C LYS A 158 17.02 6.56 -12.26
N PRO A 159 17.11 6.66 -13.58
CA PRO A 159 18.41 6.66 -14.27
C PRO A 159 19.44 7.65 -13.71
N ASP A 160 19.00 8.84 -13.29
CA ASP A 160 19.90 9.92 -12.86
C ASP A 160 19.58 10.46 -11.46
N THR A 161 18.61 9.87 -10.73
CA THR A 161 18.14 10.38 -9.44
C THR A 161 17.40 9.33 -8.64
N TYR A 162 16.92 9.72 -7.48
CA TYR A 162 15.96 8.94 -6.69
C TYR A 162 14.65 9.73 -6.56
N GLU A 163 13.54 9.07 -6.79
CA GLU A 163 12.21 9.60 -6.51
C GLU A 163 11.80 9.21 -5.09
N LEU A 164 11.47 10.22 -4.28
CA LEU A 164 10.93 10.03 -2.94
C LEU A 164 9.45 10.34 -2.96
N ASN A 165 8.62 9.42 -2.46
CA ASN A 165 7.18 9.60 -2.34
C ASN A 165 6.71 9.31 -0.92
N VAL A 166 5.83 10.18 -0.40
CA VAL A 166 5.02 9.86 0.78
C VAL A 166 3.82 9.08 0.26
N GLU A 167 3.83 7.77 0.50
CA GLU A 167 2.80 6.86 -0.01
C GLU A 167 1.58 6.83 0.88
N ARG A 168 1.80 6.80 2.20
CA ARG A 168 0.76 6.91 3.23
C ARG A 168 1.20 7.84 4.35
N THR A 169 0.25 8.55 4.91
CA THR A 169 0.37 9.26 6.18
C THR A 169 -1.01 9.32 6.79
N ILE A 170 -1.21 8.60 7.88
CA ILE A 170 -2.53 8.28 8.43
C ILE A 170 -2.51 8.53 9.93
N ILE A 171 -3.48 9.28 10.43
CA ILE A 171 -3.84 9.26 11.84
C ILE A 171 -5.16 8.51 11.98
N ARG A 172 -5.22 7.51 12.86
CA ARG A 172 -6.38 6.63 13.04
C ARG A 172 -6.85 6.64 14.49
N TYR A 173 -8.16 6.71 14.64
CA TYR A 173 -8.88 6.53 15.90
C TYR A 173 -9.67 5.23 15.88
N ASP A 174 -9.34 4.30 16.79
CA ASP A 174 -10.01 3.02 16.97
C ASP A 174 -11.07 3.15 18.06
N TYR A 175 -12.33 3.36 17.65
CA TYR A 175 -13.45 3.40 18.62
C TYR A 175 -13.74 2.00 19.17
N ASN A 176 -13.91 1.03 18.27
CA ASN A 176 -14.07 -0.41 18.54
C ASN A 176 -13.82 -1.23 17.25
N ASP A 177 -14.04 -2.54 17.29
CA ASP A 177 -13.83 -3.43 16.13
C ASP A 177 -14.83 -3.21 14.99
N TYR A 178 -15.94 -2.54 15.26
CA TYR A 178 -16.99 -2.28 14.27
C TYR A 178 -16.87 -0.92 13.61
N PHE A 179 -16.11 -0.02 14.23
CA PHE A 179 -15.91 1.33 13.72
C PHE A 179 -14.54 1.87 14.08
N LYS A 180 -13.76 2.18 13.08
CA LYS A 180 -12.49 2.89 13.15
C LYS A 180 -12.53 4.01 12.13
N MET A 181 -11.95 5.14 12.43
CA MET A 181 -11.91 6.29 11.54
C MET A 181 -10.50 6.80 11.40
N SER A 182 -10.11 7.14 10.19
CA SER A 182 -8.78 7.66 9.90
C SER A 182 -8.84 8.85 8.95
N PHE A 183 -7.82 9.70 9.06
CA PHE A 183 -7.55 10.84 8.18
C PHE A 183 -6.18 10.69 7.58
N GLY A 184 -6.03 11.01 6.32
CA GLY A 184 -4.73 11.03 5.68
C GLY A 184 -4.74 10.54 4.25
N LYS A 185 -3.59 10.04 3.82
CA LYS A 185 -3.38 9.39 2.52
C LYS A 185 -3.27 7.90 2.71
N TYR A 186 -4.09 7.13 2.01
CA TYR A 186 -4.14 5.67 2.06
C TYR A 186 -4.12 5.05 0.68
N HIS A 187 -3.91 3.73 0.65
CA HIS A 187 -4.21 2.93 -0.54
C HIS A 187 -5.71 2.86 -0.73
N THR A 188 -6.19 3.27 -1.89
CA THR A 188 -7.63 3.25 -2.19
C THR A 188 -8.16 1.83 -2.05
N PRO A 189 -9.22 1.58 -1.26
CA PRO A 189 -9.76 0.24 -1.06
C PRO A 189 -10.61 -0.23 -2.26
N ILE A 190 -9.97 -0.31 -3.44
CA ILE A 190 -10.48 -0.90 -4.67
C ILE A 190 -9.72 -2.20 -4.89
N GLY A 191 -10.46 -3.31 -4.98
CA GLY A 191 -9.87 -4.64 -5.06
C GLY A 191 -9.15 -5.08 -3.78
N TYR A 192 -8.41 -6.16 -3.87
CA TYR A 192 -7.61 -6.72 -2.77
C TYR A 192 -6.14 -6.35 -2.87
N TRP A 193 -5.53 -6.47 -4.07
CA TRP A 193 -4.10 -6.27 -4.26
C TRP A 193 -3.61 -4.90 -3.80
N ASN A 194 -4.36 -3.86 -4.15
CA ASN A 194 -3.97 -2.49 -3.85
C ASN A 194 -3.79 -2.22 -2.36
N THR A 195 -4.59 -2.85 -1.51
CA THR A 195 -4.49 -2.70 -0.05
C THR A 195 -3.55 -3.71 0.59
N ALA A 196 -3.46 -4.93 0.04
CA ALA A 196 -2.69 -6.03 0.65
C ALA A 196 -1.20 -6.04 0.27
N PHE A 197 -0.86 -5.63 -0.97
CA PHE A 197 0.50 -5.77 -1.54
C PHE A 197 1.04 -4.48 -2.14
N HIS A 198 0.49 -3.31 -1.82
CA HIS A 198 0.83 -2.07 -2.51
C HIS A 198 2.33 -1.80 -2.53
N HIS A 199 3.01 -1.85 -1.39
CA HIS A 199 4.47 -1.80 -1.29
C HIS A 199 5.01 -3.04 -0.59
N GLY A 200 6.29 -3.33 -0.87
CA GLY A 200 6.97 -4.49 -0.33
C GLY A 200 6.93 -5.68 -1.28
N ALA A 201 7.85 -5.68 -2.24
CA ALA A 201 8.05 -6.79 -3.17
C ALA A 201 8.20 -8.14 -2.45
N TRP A 202 8.70 -8.14 -1.21
CA TRP A 202 8.79 -9.34 -0.37
C TRP A 202 7.41 -9.94 -0.02
N LEU A 203 6.37 -9.11 0.17
CA LEU A 203 5.02 -9.57 0.55
C LEU A 203 4.34 -10.36 -0.58
N GLN A 204 4.50 -9.94 -1.83
CA GLN A 204 3.83 -10.54 -2.98
C GLN A 204 4.56 -11.80 -3.49
N THR A 205 3.82 -12.75 -4.02
CA THR A 205 4.36 -14.01 -4.56
C THR A 205 5.11 -13.78 -5.87
N THR A 206 4.57 -12.98 -6.77
CA THR A 206 5.12 -12.68 -8.11
C THR A 206 6.15 -11.54 -8.06
N ILE A 207 6.93 -11.35 -9.12
CA ILE A 207 7.74 -10.14 -9.33
C ILE A 207 6.83 -9.02 -9.84
N ALA A 208 6.11 -9.26 -10.94
CA ALA A 208 5.21 -8.27 -11.51
C ALA A 208 3.99 -8.02 -10.61
N ARG A 209 3.57 -6.76 -10.53
CA ARG A 209 2.23 -6.37 -10.09
C ARG A 209 1.24 -6.67 -11.19
N PRO A 210 -0.05 -6.97 -10.88
CA PRO A 210 -1.08 -6.96 -11.91
C PRO A 210 -1.18 -5.59 -12.58
N GLU A 211 -1.37 -5.56 -13.89
CA GLU A 211 -1.38 -4.29 -14.65
C GLU A 211 -2.48 -3.34 -14.20
N ILE A 212 -3.65 -3.85 -13.77
CA ILE A 212 -4.74 -3.03 -13.24
C ILE A 212 -4.40 -2.26 -11.95
N VAL A 213 -3.36 -2.66 -11.23
CA VAL A 213 -2.87 -2.03 -9.99
C VAL A 213 -1.42 -1.57 -10.11
N LYS A 214 -0.93 -1.32 -11.32
CA LYS A 214 0.45 -0.92 -11.59
C LYS A 214 0.77 0.46 -11.03
N PHE A 215 1.98 0.63 -10.49
CA PHE A 215 2.50 1.93 -10.07
C PHE A 215 2.58 2.92 -11.23
N GLY A 216 2.15 4.16 -10.98
CA GLY A 216 2.06 5.17 -12.03
C GLY A 216 1.01 4.84 -13.09
N GLY A 217 0.29 3.72 -12.93
CA GLY A 217 -0.85 3.35 -13.74
C GLY A 217 -2.04 4.25 -13.44
N THR A 218 -2.95 4.31 -14.42
CA THR A 218 -4.15 5.14 -14.31
C THR A 218 -5.43 4.32 -14.30
N PHE A 219 -5.33 2.98 -14.34
CA PHE A 219 -6.49 2.10 -14.39
C PHE A 219 -7.39 2.29 -13.17
N ILE A 220 -6.83 2.16 -11.95
CA ILE A 220 -7.51 2.54 -10.71
C ILE A 220 -6.73 3.65 -10.00
N PRO A 221 -7.41 4.50 -9.17
CA PRO A 221 -6.71 5.41 -8.27
C PRO A 221 -6.05 4.60 -7.15
N VAL A 222 -4.73 4.45 -7.22
CA VAL A 222 -3.99 3.63 -6.23
C VAL A 222 -3.92 4.27 -4.86
N HIS A 223 -3.98 5.61 -4.79
CA HIS A 223 -3.99 6.38 -3.55
C HIS A 223 -5.23 7.25 -3.44
N PHE A 224 -5.58 7.58 -2.19
CA PHE A 224 -6.73 8.37 -1.82
C PHE A 224 -6.37 9.28 -0.64
N VAL A 225 -6.77 10.54 -0.67
CA VAL A 225 -6.50 11.51 0.40
C VAL A 225 -7.80 12.02 0.98
N GLY A 226 -8.06 11.76 2.25
CA GLY A 226 -9.29 12.20 2.90
C GLY A 226 -9.60 11.44 4.18
N LEU A 227 -10.84 11.06 4.32
CA LEU A 227 -11.43 10.29 5.43
C LEU A 227 -11.62 8.85 5.03
N GLN A 228 -11.34 7.92 5.94
CA GLN A 228 -11.74 6.52 5.81
C GLN A 228 -12.40 6.04 7.10
N ALA A 229 -13.52 5.35 6.95
CA ALA A 229 -14.14 4.55 8.00
C ALA A 229 -14.02 3.07 7.64
N GLU A 230 -13.68 2.23 8.61
CA GLU A 230 -13.54 0.79 8.43
C GLU A 230 -14.03 0.03 9.66
N GLY A 231 -14.40 -1.23 9.48
CA GLY A 231 -14.81 -2.07 10.61
C GLY A 231 -15.42 -3.38 10.19
N ASN A 232 -15.72 -4.20 11.20
CA ASN A 232 -16.45 -5.43 11.03
C ASN A 232 -17.96 -5.18 11.09
N ILE A 233 -18.74 -5.98 10.36
CA ILE A 233 -20.20 -6.00 10.46
C ILE A 233 -20.57 -7.26 11.25
N PRO A 234 -21.37 -7.17 12.34
CA PRO A 234 -21.83 -8.33 13.08
C PRO A 234 -22.58 -9.31 12.17
N SER A 235 -21.93 -10.42 11.80
CA SER A 235 -22.41 -11.36 10.77
C SER A 235 -22.08 -12.82 11.10
N GLY A 236 -21.64 -13.10 12.34
CA GLY A 236 -21.26 -14.42 12.80
C GLY A 236 -20.19 -15.05 11.91
N ASN A 237 -20.47 -16.26 11.42
CA ASN A 237 -19.52 -17.02 10.61
C ASN A 237 -19.22 -16.43 9.21
N LEU A 238 -19.95 -15.42 8.75
CA LEU A 238 -19.69 -14.78 7.45
C LEU A 238 -18.46 -13.86 7.51
N GLY A 239 -18.17 -13.25 8.68
CA GLY A 239 -17.02 -12.36 8.85
C GLY A 239 -17.06 -11.18 7.89
N LEU A 240 -18.21 -10.47 7.82
CA LEU A 240 -18.36 -9.31 6.96
C LEU A 240 -17.55 -8.13 7.49
N GLY A 241 -16.97 -7.37 6.58
CA GLY A 241 -16.27 -6.13 6.87
C GLY A 241 -16.49 -5.08 5.78
N TYR A 242 -16.13 -3.85 6.09
CA TYR A 242 -16.29 -2.72 5.18
C TYR A 242 -15.15 -1.72 5.27
N ASN A 243 -14.93 -0.99 4.16
CA ASN A 243 -14.17 0.25 4.10
C ASN A 243 -14.99 1.28 3.34
N LEU A 244 -15.09 2.50 3.87
CA LEU A 244 -15.78 3.63 3.24
C LEU A 244 -14.82 4.82 3.24
N GLY A 245 -14.63 5.47 2.09
CA GLY A 245 -13.75 6.62 1.96
C GLY A 245 -14.46 7.81 1.33
N LEU A 246 -14.08 9.01 1.74
CA LEU A 246 -14.48 10.30 1.18
C LEU A 246 -13.29 11.24 1.16
N GLY A 247 -12.94 11.82 0.02
CA GLY A 247 -11.80 12.72 -0.05
C GLY A 247 -11.54 13.29 -1.44
N ASN A 248 -10.30 13.71 -1.65
CA ASN A 248 -9.85 14.21 -2.93
C ASN A 248 -9.81 13.08 -3.95
N GLY A 249 -10.24 13.38 -5.16
CA GLY A 249 -10.13 12.48 -6.29
C GLY A 249 -8.76 12.43 -6.93
N ARG A 250 -8.71 11.97 -8.17
CA ARG A 250 -7.49 12.00 -8.97
C ARG A 250 -7.11 13.44 -9.31
N ASN A 251 -5.82 13.74 -9.27
CA ASN A 251 -5.28 15.03 -9.73
C ASN A 251 -5.41 15.16 -11.28
N SER A 252 -5.03 16.30 -11.84
CA SER A 252 -4.90 16.51 -13.30
C SER A 252 -3.98 15.48 -13.97
N ASN A 253 -2.97 14.99 -13.26
CA ASN A 253 -2.28 13.75 -13.59
C ASN A 253 -3.04 12.58 -12.94
N PHE A 254 -3.79 11.83 -13.72
CA PHE A 254 -4.70 10.78 -13.22
C PHE A 254 -4.02 9.59 -12.55
N SER A 255 -2.69 9.49 -12.63
CA SER A 255 -1.91 8.53 -11.85
C SER A 255 -1.62 8.98 -10.41
N ARG A 256 -1.95 10.23 -10.07
CA ARG A 256 -1.70 10.83 -8.75
C ARG A 256 -3.00 11.14 -8.02
N ALA A 257 -2.99 10.98 -6.71
CA ALA A 257 -4.03 11.52 -5.84
C ALA A 257 -3.90 13.04 -5.71
N GLY A 258 -4.96 13.71 -5.30
CA GLY A 258 -4.95 15.12 -4.93
C GLY A 258 -4.27 15.34 -3.58
N ASP A 259 -2.92 15.24 -3.53
CA ASP A 259 -2.15 15.31 -2.28
C ASP A 259 -2.19 16.69 -1.60
N SER A 260 -2.35 17.77 -2.39
CA SER A 260 -2.39 19.15 -1.90
C SER A 260 -3.66 19.89 -2.32
N GLY A 261 -4.78 19.21 -2.26
CA GLY A 261 -6.09 19.72 -2.66
C GLY A 261 -6.66 18.96 -3.83
N ASP A 262 -7.86 19.35 -4.25
CA ASP A 262 -8.55 18.76 -5.40
C ASP A 262 -8.49 19.71 -6.59
N VAL A 263 -8.64 19.18 -7.79
CA VAL A 263 -8.66 19.95 -9.06
C VAL A 263 -10.05 20.46 -9.41
N ASN A 264 -11.07 20.06 -8.64
CA ASN A 264 -12.46 20.48 -8.80
C ASN A 264 -13.21 20.43 -7.45
N ASP A 265 -14.49 20.84 -7.43
CA ASP A 265 -15.32 20.86 -6.22
C ASP A 265 -16.03 19.53 -5.91
N ASN A 266 -15.89 18.53 -6.77
CA ASN A 266 -16.42 17.18 -6.51
C ASN A 266 -15.49 16.44 -5.55
N ARG A 267 -16.05 15.61 -4.69
CA ARG A 267 -15.28 14.72 -3.81
C ARG A 267 -15.46 13.30 -4.27
N ALA A 268 -14.34 12.61 -4.36
CA ALA A 268 -14.34 11.18 -4.61
C ALA A 268 -14.86 10.41 -3.39
N TRP A 269 -15.52 9.29 -3.63
CA TRP A 269 -15.89 8.37 -2.58
C TRP A 269 -15.70 6.92 -3.04
N VAL A 270 -15.43 6.06 -2.07
CA VAL A 270 -15.20 4.63 -2.29
C VAL A 270 -15.93 3.84 -1.21
N ALA A 271 -16.48 2.70 -1.60
CA ALA A 271 -17.02 1.69 -0.71
C ALA A 271 -16.46 0.32 -1.12
N ASN A 272 -15.97 -0.44 -0.14
CA ASN A 272 -15.56 -1.82 -0.30
C ASN A 272 -16.25 -2.66 0.78
N LEU A 273 -16.92 -3.75 0.36
CA LEU A 273 -17.54 -4.71 1.26
C LEU A 273 -16.93 -6.07 1.00
N PHE A 274 -16.61 -6.80 2.07
CA PHE A 274 -15.99 -8.11 1.94
C PHE A 274 -16.49 -9.10 2.98
N ALA A 275 -16.33 -10.39 2.70
CA ALA A 275 -16.62 -11.50 3.59
C ALA A 275 -15.38 -12.37 3.78
N ARG A 276 -15.11 -12.78 5.02
CA ARG A 276 -14.07 -13.74 5.44
C ARG A 276 -14.71 -14.90 6.20
N PRO A 277 -15.33 -15.86 5.49
CA PRO A 277 -16.11 -16.92 6.14
C PRO A 277 -15.22 -17.78 7.05
N ALA A 278 -15.57 -17.88 8.32
CA ALA A 278 -14.79 -18.61 9.31
C ALA A 278 -14.60 -20.11 8.97
N ARG A 279 -15.58 -20.72 8.26
CA ARG A 279 -15.51 -22.12 7.83
C ARG A 279 -14.54 -22.36 6.65
N LEU A 280 -14.18 -21.31 5.92
CA LEU A 280 -13.30 -21.36 4.74
C LEU A 280 -12.05 -20.53 5.03
N TYR A 281 -11.25 -21.00 5.99
CA TYR A 281 -10.07 -20.28 6.46
C TYR A 281 -9.15 -19.88 5.33
N GLY A 282 -8.93 -18.57 5.20
CA GLY A 282 -8.11 -17.97 4.15
C GLY A 282 -8.86 -17.48 2.92
N LEU A 283 -10.17 -17.79 2.80
CA LEU A 283 -11.02 -17.20 1.76
C LEU A 283 -11.42 -15.77 2.14
N GLU A 284 -11.29 -14.86 1.21
CA GLU A 284 -11.92 -13.55 1.23
C GLU A 284 -12.57 -13.28 -0.12
N VAL A 285 -13.81 -12.80 -0.10
CA VAL A 285 -14.56 -12.37 -1.28
C VAL A 285 -15.07 -10.98 -1.03
N GLY A 286 -14.87 -10.06 -1.97
CA GLY A 286 -15.30 -8.69 -1.79
C GLY A 286 -15.64 -8.01 -3.11
N GLY A 287 -16.19 -6.81 -2.98
CA GLY A 287 -16.47 -5.94 -4.10
C GLY A 287 -16.37 -4.48 -3.71
N SER A 288 -15.90 -3.66 -4.64
CA SER A 288 -15.66 -2.25 -4.45
C SER A 288 -16.41 -1.41 -5.48
N TYR A 289 -16.76 -0.21 -5.06
CA TYR A 289 -17.31 0.82 -5.92
C TYR A 289 -16.66 2.16 -5.58
N TYR A 290 -16.15 2.83 -6.61
CA TYR A 290 -15.53 4.14 -6.53
C TYR A 290 -16.21 5.12 -7.47
N ARG A 291 -16.30 6.39 -7.10
CA ARG A 291 -16.81 7.47 -7.94
C ARG A 291 -16.00 8.73 -7.78
N ASP A 292 -15.73 9.41 -8.90
CA ASP A 292 -14.99 10.66 -8.97
C ASP A 292 -15.48 11.53 -10.15
N GLU A 293 -15.03 12.78 -10.19
CA GLU A 293 -15.10 13.65 -11.35
C GLU A 293 -13.68 14.06 -11.75
N LEU A 294 -13.28 13.67 -12.94
CA LEU A 294 -11.93 13.95 -13.45
C LEU A 294 -11.92 15.26 -14.21
N THR A 295 -10.96 16.13 -13.90
CA THR A 295 -10.71 17.38 -14.63
C THR A 295 -9.32 17.31 -15.25
N SER A 296 -9.24 17.08 -16.56
CA SER A 296 -7.95 17.00 -17.27
C SER A 296 -7.43 18.37 -17.66
N GLN A 297 -8.32 19.28 -18.05
CA GLN A 297 -8.07 20.66 -18.42
C GLN A 297 -9.31 21.49 -18.06
N PRO A 298 -9.20 22.82 -17.92
CA PRO A 298 -10.37 23.67 -17.68
C PRO A 298 -11.46 23.43 -18.72
N GLY A 299 -12.65 23.02 -18.24
CA GLY A 299 -13.81 22.74 -19.09
C GLY A 299 -13.84 21.37 -19.74
N ILE A 300 -12.87 20.48 -19.50
CA ILE A 300 -12.88 19.08 -19.97
C ILE A 300 -12.99 18.14 -18.78
N ASN A 301 -14.21 17.76 -18.45
CA ASN A 301 -14.54 16.96 -17.28
C ASN A 301 -15.18 15.63 -17.67
N PHE A 302 -14.84 14.60 -16.91
CA PHE A 302 -15.41 13.26 -17.03
C PHE A 302 -15.92 12.82 -15.67
N ARG A 303 -17.05 12.14 -15.65
CA ARG A 303 -17.47 11.38 -14.49
C ARG A 303 -16.89 9.99 -14.60
N GLU A 304 -16.13 9.61 -13.59
CA GLU A 304 -15.58 8.27 -13.43
C GLU A 304 -16.39 7.49 -12.40
N TRP A 305 -16.63 6.22 -12.66
CA TRP A 305 -16.94 5.24 -11.65
C TRP A 305 -16.29 3.90 -11.95
N ILE A 306 -15.82 3.26 -10.92
CA ILE A 306 -15.15 1.96 -10.99
C ILE A 306 -15.95 0.99 -10.14
N ALA A 307 -16.27 -0.15 -10.72
CA ALA A 307 -16.95 -1.24 -10.02
C ALA A 307 -16.20 -2.54 -10.26
N GLY A 308 -15.95 -3.28 -9.19
CA GLY A 308 -15.23 -4.52 -9.31
C GLY A 308 -15.48 -5.49 -8.18
N GLY A 309 -14.87 -6.65 -8.32
CA GLY A 309 -14.95 -7.70 -7.31
C GLY A 309 -13.72 -8.57 -7.32
N TYR A 310 -13.49 -9.22 -6.19
CA TYR A 310 -12.33 -10.08 -6.01
C TYR A 310 -12.64 -11.32 -5.21
N VAL A 311 -11.83 -12.34 -5.42
CA VAL A 311 -11.76 -13.51 -4.59
C VAL A 311 -10.31 -13.86 -4.32
N THR A 312 -10.01 -14.11 -3.06
CA THR A 312 -8.66 -14.50 -2.65
C THR A 312 -8.69 -15.69 -1.72
N TRP A 313 -7.67 -16.54 -1.84
CA TRP A 313 -7.37 -17.60 -0.89
C TRP A 313 -5.88 -17.57 -0.61
N THR A 314 -5.49 -17.10 0.56
CA THR A 314 -4.08 -16.80 0.88
C THR A 314 -3.51 -17.60 2.05
N LYS A 315 -4.31 -18.48 2.63
CA LYS A 315 -3.88 -19.31 3.77
C LYS A 315 -3.65 -20.76 3.35
N GLY A 316 -2.65 -21.36 3.97
CA GLY A 316 -2.26 -22.72 3.66
C GLY A 316 -1.27 -22.81 2.49
N ARG A 317 -1.31 -23.92 1.76
CA ARG A 317 -0.39 -24.17 0.64
C ARG A 317 -0.86 -23.54 -0.68
N PRO A 318 -2.15 -23.65 -1.05
CA PRO A 318 -2.65 -23.02 -2.26
C PRO A 318 -2.80 -21.50 -2.05
N GLU A 319 -2.57 -20.74 -3.12
CA GLU A 319 -2.93 -19.34 -3.22
C GLU A 319 -3.74 -19.12 -4.48
N LEU A 320 -4.86 -18.44 -4.33
CA LEU A 320 -5.67 -17.89 -5.43
C LEU A 320 -5.83 -16.40 -5.18
N LEU A 321 -5.53 -15.60 -6.20
CA LEU A 321 -5.90 -14.18 -6.25
C LEU A 321 -6.57 -13.92 -7.59
N ALA A 322 -7.77 -13.39 -7.59
CA ALA A 322 -8.45 -12.97 -8.80
C ALA A 322 -9.22 -11.68 -8.55
N GLU A 323 -9.05 -10.72 -9.43
CA GLU A 323 -9.74 -9.44 -9.37
C GLU A 323 -10.23 -9.05 -10.76
N TYR A 324 -11.39 -8.43 -10.79
CA TYR A 324 -12.03 -7.86 -11.96
C TYR A 324 -12.45 -6.44 -11.64
N GLU A 325 -12.11 -5.50 -12.54
CA GLU A 325 -12.48 -4.10 -12.41
C GLU A 325 -13.00 -3.58 -13.74
N ASN A 326 -14.10 -2.83 -13.69
CA ASN A 326 -14.64 -2.08 -14.80
C ASN A 326 -14.58 -0.58 -14.49
N VAL A 327 -13.86 0.17 -15.32
CA VAL A 327 -13.75 1.63 -15.25
C VAL A 327 -14.67 2.22 -16.29
N HIS A 328 -15.62 3.02 -15.85
CA HIS A 328 -16.58 3.70 -16.70
C HIS A 328 -16.33 5.20 -16.69
N HIS A 329 -16.13 5.79 -17.87
CA HIS A 329 -16.03 7.22 -18.06
C HIS A 329 -17.22 7.77 -18.84
N ARG A 330 -17.71 8.93 -18.41
CA ARG A 330 -18.71 9.70 -19.14
C ARG A 330 -18.23 11.13 -19.28
N SER A 331 -18.08 11.59 -20.54
CA SER A 331 -17.84 13.00 -20.82
C SER A 331 -19.02 13.86 -20.37
N LEU A 332 -18.75 14.92 -19.60
CA LEU A 332 -19.79 15.84 -19.15
C LEU A 332 -20.18 16.85 -20.25
N GLN A 333 -19.33 17.01 -21.27
CA GLN A 333 -19.60 17.88 -22.42
C GLN A 333 -20.46 17.17 -23.50
N THR A 334 -20.08 15.94 -23.86
CA THR A 334 -20.71 15.22 -24.98
C THR A 334 -21.68 14.13 -24.52
N SER A 335 -21.70 13.78 -23.24
CA SER A 335 -22.44 12.64 -22.68
C SER A 335 -22.00 11.27 -23.22
N GLN A 336 -20.94 11.21 -24.02
CA GLN A 336 -20.38 9.97 -24.52
C GLN A 336 -19.80 9.14 -23.37
N THR A 337 -19.96 7.82 -23.46
CA THR A 337 -19.56 6.87 -22.42
C THR A 337 -18.58 5.83 -22.95
N PHE A 338 -17.66 5.41 -22.08
CA PHE A 338 -16.62 4.43 -22.37
C PHE A 338 -16.50 3.46 -21.20
N ASN A 339 -16.22 2.19 -21.50
CA ASN A 339 -15.99 1.15 -20.49
C ASN A 339 -14.65 0.48 -20.77
N THR A 340 -13.74 0.57 -19.83
CA THR A 340 -12.46 -0.15 -19.83
C THR A 340 -12.51 -1.25 -18.79
N THR A 341 -12.23 -2.47 -19.21
CA THR A 341 -12.34 -3.66 -18.35
C THR A 341 -10.98 -4.29 -18.17
N GLY A 342 -10.64 -4.67 -16.94
CA GLY A 342 -9.41 -5.38 -16.64
C GLY A 342 -9.61 -6.46 -15.58
N TYR A 343 -8.87 -7.55 -15.70
CA TYR A 343 -8.85 -8.61 -14.69
C TYR A 343 -7.57 -9.40 -14.72
N TYR A 344 -7.30 -10.06 -13.61
CA TYR A 344 -6.26 -11.08 -13.54
C TYR A 344 -6.72 -12.27 -12.70
N VAL A 345 -6.08 -13.41 -12.95
CA VAL A 345 -6.19 -14.62 -12.13
C VAL A 345 -4.79 -15.13 -11.86
N GLN A 346 -4.42 -15.23 -10.60
CA GLN A 346 -3.14 -15.75 -10.12
C GLN A 346 -3.35 -17.01 -9.28
N LEU A 347 -2.56 -18.02 -9.58
CA LEU A 347 -2.52 -19.26 -8.82
C LEU A 347 -1.09 -19.50 -8.36
N ALA A 348 -0.91 -19.97 -7.13
CA ALA A 348 0.37 -20.41 -6.62
C ALA A 348 0.18 -21.59 -5.67
N TYR A 349 1.22 -22.38 -5.50
CA TYR A 349 1.18 -23.50 -4.58
C TYR A 349 2.51 -23.67 -3.86
N ARG A 350 2.48 -23.67 -2.54
CA ARG A 350 3.67 -23.89 -1.71
C ARG A 350 3.96 -25.38 -1.62
N LEU A 351 5.06 -25.78 -2.25
CA LEU A 351 5.49 -27.18 -2.30
C LEU A 351 5.94 -27.65 -0.91
N PRO A 352 5.67 -28.93 -0.54
CA PRO A 352 6.07 -29.48 0.76
C PRO A 352 7.56 -29.80 0.88
N TRP A 353 8.37 -29.39 -0.10
CA TRP A 353 9.79 -29.70 -0.18
C TRP A 353 10.64 -28.66 0.54
N GLN A 354 11.79 -29.07 1.07
CA GLN A 354 12.77 -28.18 1.67
C GLN A 354 12.11 -27.15 2.60
N GLU A 355 11.40 -27.61 3.61
CA GLU A 355 10.70 -26.76 4.58
C GLU A 355 9.64 -25.84 3.94
N SER A 356 9.07 -26.24 2.82
CA SER A 356 8.07 -25.49 2.07
C SER A 356 8.56 -24.14 1.54
N LYS A 357 9.85 -24.03 1.18
CA LYS A 357 10.45 -22.80 0.67
C LYS A 357 10.08 -22.46 -0.77
N TRP A 358 9.68 -23.45 -1.56
CA TRP A 358 9.38 -23.29 -2.98
C TRP A 358 7.90 -23.02 -3.23
N LYS A 359 7.62 -21.98 -4.03
CA LYS A 359 6.25 -21.57 -4.38
C LYS A 359 6.16 -21.22 -5.87
N PRO A 360 5.97 -22.20 -6.78
CA PRO A 360 5.63 -21.93 -8.17
C PRO A 360 4.31 -21.19 -8.27
N TYR A 361 4.20 -20.36 -9.31
CA TYR A 361 3.02 -19.55 -9.57
C TYR A 361 2.79 -19.33 -11.07
N TYR A 362 1.54 -18.99 -11.38
CA TYR A 362 1.07 -18.60 -12.70
C TYR A 362 0.10 -17.45 -12.55
N ARG A 363 0.14 -16.47 -13.48
CA ARG A 363 -0.89 -15.42 -13.58
C ARG A 363 -1.24 -15.17 -15.03
N PHE A 364 -2.53 -15.02 -15.29
CA PHE A 364 -3.09 -14.51 -16.53
C PHE A 364 -3.64 -13.12 -16.30
N GLU A 365 -3.44 -12.19 -17.27
CA GLU A 365 -3.93 -10.83 -17.22
C GLU A 365 -4.60 -10.43 -18.54
N TYR A 366 -5.65 -9.64 -18.41
CA TYR A 366 -6.40 -9.10 -19.54
C TYR A 366 -6.86 -7.68 -19.21
N ILE A 367 -6.68 -6.75 -20.19
CA ILE A 367 -7.27 -5.42 -20.19
C ILE A 367 -7.81 -5.17 -21.59
N HIS A 368 -9.05 -4.72 -21.64
CA HIS A 368 -9.68 -4.21 -22.86
C HIS A 368 -10.02 -2.73 -22.69
N ARG A 369 -9.43 -1.90 -23.54
CA ARG A 369 -9.66 -0.48 -23.63
C ARG A 369 -10.42 -0.18 -24.92
N PRO A 370 -11.57 0.54 -24.90
CA PRO A 370 -12.23 1.01 -26.10
C PRO A 370 -11.31 1.91 -26.94
N ALA A 371 -11.39 1.82 -28.23
CA ALA A 371 -10.75 2.78 -29.11
C ALA A 371 -11.31 4.18 -28.83
N LEU A 372 -10.46 5.21 -28.89
CA LEU A 372 -10.84 6.61 -28.70
C LEU A 372 -11.38 6.93 -27.28
N GLU A 373 -10.98 6.17 -26.29
CA GLU A 373 -11.24 6.48 -24.88
C GLU A 373 -10.44 7.72 -24.47
N PRO A 374 -11.07 8.90 -24.34
CA PRO A 374 -10.33 10.16 -24.27
C PRO A 374 -9.60 10.35 -22.94
N VAL A 375 -10.07 9.76 -21.85
CA VAL A 375 -9.42 9.89 -20.54
C VAL A 375 -8.02 9.32 -20.59
N TRP A 376 -7.82 8.17 -21.23
CA TRP A 376 -6.52 7.54 -21.37
C TRP A 376 -5.60 8.23 -22.38
N ASP A 377 -6.15 8.99 -23.33
CA ASP A 377 -5.39 9.67 -24.38
C ASP A 377 -5.00 11.11 -24.01
N ILE A 378 -5.82 11.81 -23.21
CA ILE A 378 -5.59 13.22 -22.83
C ILE A 378 -4.29 13.42 -22.06
N THR A 379 -3.92 12.48 -21.22
CA THR A 379 -2.77 12.66 -20.33
C THR A 379 -1.41 12.56 -21.03
N GLY A 380 -1.37 12.13 -22.29
CA GLY A 380 -0.12 11.88 -23.03
C GLY A 380 0.79 10.81 -22.39
N THR A 381 0.39 10.31 -21.25
CA THR A 381 1.09 9.31 -20.43
C THR A 381 0.16 8.14 -20.10
N SER A 382 -0.87 7.88 -20.92
CA SER A 382 -1.77 6.76 -20.68
C SER A 382 -0.97 5.46 -20.58
N SER A 383 -0.97 4.89 -19.39
CA SER A 383 -0.45 3.55 -19.15
C SER A 383 -1.51 2.47 -19.36
N VAL A 384 -2.78 2.87 -19.59
CA VAL A 384 -3.88 1.93 -19.84
C VAL A 384 -3.93 1.61 -21.31
N ILE A 385 -3.54 0.40 -21.65
CA ILE A 385 -3.52 -0.15 -23.01
C ILE A 385 -4.23 -1.50 -23.01
N ASP A 386 -4.68 -1.94 -24.19
CA ASP A 386 -5.10 -3.34 -24.35
C ASP A 386 -3.95 -4.26 -23.98
N LEU A 387 -4.23 -5.24 -23.11
CA LEU A 387 -3.23 -6.18 -22.63
C LEU A 387 -3.81 -7.58 -22.56
N VAL A 388 -3.07 -8.53 -23.06
CA VAL A 388 -3.34 -9.94 -22.84
C VAL A 388 -2.06 -10.73 -22.72
N GLY A 389 -1.93 -11.49 -21.66
CA GLY A 389 -0.74 -12.32 -21.50
C GLY A 389 -0.75 -13.12 -20.22
N SER A 390 0.36 -13.79 -20.02
CA SER A 390 0.57 -14.64 -18.87
C SER A 390 2.00 -14.52 -18.38
N LEU A 391 2.18 -14.82 -17.11
CA LEU A 391 3.46 -15.02 -16.52
C LEU A 391 3.49 -16.34 -15.74
N VAL A 392 4.65 -16.94 -15.66
CA VAL A 392 4.94 -18.11 -14.85
C VAL A 392 6.23 -17.88 -14.10
N GLY A 393 6.30 -18.31 -12.87
CA GLY A 393 7.50 -18.12 -12.08
C GLY A 393 7.58 -19.01 -10.85
N VAL A 394 8.63 -18.79 -10.10
CA VAL A 394 8.84 -19.46 -8.82
C VAL A 394 9.42 -18.49 -7.82
N ARG A 395 8.88 -18.54 -6.61
CA ARG A 395 9.43 -17.87 -5.42
C ARG A 395 10.15 -18.93 -4.56
N TYR A 396 11.35 -18.59 -4.13
CA TYR A 396 12.12 -19.36 -3.16
C TYR A 396 12.38 -18.51 -1.92
N ASP A 397 11.84 -18.90 -0.77
CA ASP A 397 12.05 -18.21 0.50
C ASP A 397 13.42 -18.62 1.06
N ILE A 398 14.43 -17.74 0.91
CA ILE A 398 15.80 -17.95 1.41
C ILE A 398 15.75 -18.03 2.94
N THR A 399 15.09 -17.04 3.55
CA THR A 399 14.80 -16.93 4.97
C THR A 399 13.37 -16.43 5.16
N ASN A 400 12.95 -16.26 6.42
CA ASN A 400 11.66 -15.58 6.74
C ASN A 400 11.66 -14.09 6.36
N TYR A 401 12.80 -13.53 5.98
CA TYR A 401 12.97 -12.10 5.70
C TYR A 401 13.49 -11.81 4.29
N ALA A 402 13.84 -12.85 3.52
CA ALA A 402 14.37 -12.69 2.18
C ALA A 402 13.85 -13.79 1.24
N ALA A 403 13.51 -13.40 0.02
CA ALA A 403 13.05 -14.30 -1.02
C ALA A 403 13.74 -14.00 -2.36
N PHE A 404 14.09 -15.05 -3.09
CA PHE A 404 14.50 -14.99 -4.48
C PHE A 404 13.33 -15.40 -5.37
N LYS A 405 13.14 -14.69 -6.50
CA LYS A 405 12.09 -14.98 -7.46
C LYS A 405 12.64 -15.00 -8.88
N GLY A 406 12.17 -15.93 -9.68
CA GLY A 406 12.38 -15.98 -11.12
C GLY A 406 11.03 -16.02 -11.82
N GLU A 407 10.87 -15.24 -12.89
CA GLU A 407 9.61 -15.08 -13.60
C GLU A 407 9.84 -14.95 -15.10
N TYR A 408 9.06 -15.64 -15.91
CA TYR A 408 8.99 -15.44 -17.35
C TYR A 408 7.63 -14.84 -17.69
N ARG A 409 7.63 -13.77 -18.47
CA ARG A 409 6.43 -13.06 -18.94
C ARG A 409 6.29 -13.17 -20.44
N ASN A 410 5.04 -13.24 -20.92
CA ASN A 410 4.71 -13.17 -22.34
C ASN A 410 3.41 -12.40 -22.53
N PHE A 411 3.52 -11.13 -22.89
CA PHE A 411 2.41 -10.21 -23.01
C PHE A 411 2.31 -9.59 -24.39
N ARG A 412 1.08 -9.37 -24.88
CA ARG A 412 0.78 -8.46 -25.97
C ARG A 412 0.22 -7.19 -25.34
N GLN A 413 0.84 -6.06 -25.66
CA GLN A 413 0.47 -4.73 -25.19
C GLN A 413 0.05 -3.89 -26.41
N GLY A 414 -1.24 -3.62 -26.53
CA GLY A 414 -1.84 -2.94 -27.70
C GLY A 414 -2.51 -3.90 -28.68
N VAL A 415 -3.47 -3.38 -29.41
CA VAL A 415 -4.21 -4.12 -30.46
C VAL A 415 -3.30 -4.31 -31.68
N GLY A 416 -3.09 -5.54 -32.10
CA GLY A 416 -2.26 -5.87 -33.27
C GLY A 416 -0.74 -5.86 -33.01
N GLU A 417 -0.30 -5.45 -31.84
CA GLU A 417 1.13 -5.47 -31.50
C GLU A 417 1.68 -6.87 -31.29
N PRO A 418 2.98 -7.11 -31.55
CA PRO A 418 3.60 -8.40 -31.29
C PRO A 418 3.61 -8.70 -29.78
N ARG A 419 3.73 -9.99 -29.43
CA ARG A 419 3.99 -10.37 -28.05
C ARG A 419 5.43 -10.07 -27.69
N VAL A 420 5.63 -9.62 -26.45
CA VAL A 420 6.95 -9.42 -25.85
C VAL A 420 7.15 -10.49 -24.77
N GLY A 421 8.22 -11.25 -24.88
CA GLY A 421 8.68 -12.21 -23.89
C GLY A 421 9.83 -11.65 -23.06
N GLY A 422 9.99 -12.11 -21.82
CA GLY A 422 11.10 -11.69 -20.99
C GLY A 422 11.31 -12.55 -19.76
N ALA A 423 12.56 -12.60 -19.31
CA ALA A 423 12.97 -13.23 -18.06
C ALA A 423 13.29 -12.13 -17.03
N PHE A 424 12.78 -12.33 -15.82
CA PHE A 424 12.90 -11.39 -14.71
C PHE A 424 13.35 -12.15 -13.46
N PHE A 425 14.24 -11.53 -12.69
CA PHE A 425 14.70 -12.07 -11.42
C PHE A 425 14.65 -10.97 -10.37
N GLN A 426 14.33 -11.34 -9.14
CA GLN A 426 14.21 -10.39 -8.02
C GLN A 426 14.71 -11.03 -6.75
N THR A 427 15.51 -10.30 -5.99
CA THR A 427 15.75 -10.57 -4.58
C THR A 427 14.98 -9.54 -3.77
N ALA A 428 14.02 -9.97 -2.99
CA ALA A 428 13.19 -9.11 -2.16
C ALA A 428 13.40 -9.44 -0.68
N PHE A 429 13.44 -8.41 0.17
CA PHE A 429 13.70 -8.58 1.60
C PHE A 429 12.93 -7.58 2.45
N THR A 430 12.81 -7.90 3.75
CA THR A 430 12.22 -7.04 4.80
C THR A 430 13.10 -7.06 6.05
N PHE A 431 13.04 -5.99 6.84
CA PHE A 431 13.80 -5.84 8.09
C PHE A 431 13.04 -5.03 9.13
#